data_588efe506e7b3b9383ce49ddc255f4c0
#
_entry.id   588efe506e7b3b9383ce49ddc255f4c0
#
_cell.length_a   1.000
_cell.length_b   1.000
_cell.length_c   1.000
_cell.angle_alpha   90.00
_cell.angle_beta   90.00
_cell.angle_gamma   90.00
#
_symmetry.space_group_name_H-M   'P 1'
#
loop_
_entity.id
_entity.type
_entity.pdbx_description
1 polymer ?
#
loop_
_entity_poly.entity_id
_entity_poly.type
_entity_poly.pdbx_seq_one_letter_code
_entity_poly.pdbx_strand_id
1 'polypeptide(L)'
;MKIQDTLQELETVAGKKGIKVSYENIGGELGAGGLCKVKGEHRVIVDKRATDGEKVTVLAQALGRFPLEDVFMSEDTRALVERCRPKSG
;
A
#
# COMPACT_ATOMS: atom_id res chain seq x y z
N MET A 1 -11.39 13.92 -1.24
CA MET A 1 -10.11 13.79 -0.50
C MET A 1 -8.96 13.88 -1.47
N LYS A 2 -7.91 14.61 -1.12
CA LYS A 2 -6.75 14.74 -2.00
C LYS A 2 -5.97 13.43 -2.00
N ILE A 3 -5.32 13.14 -3.12
CA ILE A 3 -4.56 11.90 -3.26
C ILE A 3 -3.44 11.78 -2.22
N GLN A 4 -2.86 12.91 -1.83
CA GLN A 4 -1.83 12.91 -0.79
C GLN A 4 -2.38 12.48 0.56
N ASP A 5 -3.62 12.85 0.87
CA ASP A 5 -4.28 12.43 2.09
C ASP A 5 -4.53 10.92 2.07
N THR A 6 -4.94 10.39 0.92
CA THR A 6 -5.13 8.95 0.75
C THR A 6 -3.82 8.20 0.95
N LEU A 7 -2.74 8.71 0.36
CA LEU A 7 -1.43 8.10 0.49
C LEU A 7 -0.99 8.06 1.95
N GLN A 8 -1.15 9.16 2.67
CA GLN A 8 -0.79 9.24 4.07
C GLN A 8 -1.64 8.28 4.92
N GLU A 9 -2.92 8.18 4.62
CA GLU A 9 -3.80 7.27 5.34
C GLU A 9 -3.38 5.82 5.12
N LEU A 10 -3.02 5.46 3.89
CA LEU A 10 -2.54 4.10 3.59
C LEU A 10 -1.25 3.79 4.34
N GLU A 11 -0.34 4.75 4.45
CA GLU A 11 0.88 4.58 5.23
C GLU A 11 0.57 4.34 6.69
N THR A 12 -0.40 5.08 7.23
CA THR A 12 -0.83 4.92 8.62
C THR A 12 -1.42 3.53 8.85
N VAL A 13 -2.27 3.08 7.93
CA VAL A 13 -2.86 1.74 8.01
C VAL A 13 -1.77 0.67 8.00
N ALA A 14 -0.79 0.81 7.11
CA ALA A 14 0.33 -0.13 7.04
C ALA A 14 1.06 -0.20 8.38
N GLY A 15 1.33 0.95 9.00
CA GLY A 15 1.99 0.99 10.28
C GLY A 15 1.21 0.26 11.37
N LYS A 16 -0.12 0.40 11.37
CA LYS A 16 -0.98 -0.29 12.34
C LYS A 16 -0.96 -1.80 12.18
N LYS A 17 -0.68 -2.29 10.98
CA LYS A 17 -0.59 -3.72 10.71
C LYS A 17 0.84 -4.25 10.81
N GLY A 18 1.80 -3.41 11.24
CA GLY A 18 3.18 -3.82 11.35
C GLY A 18 3.90 -3.97 10.03
N ILE A 19 3.38 -3.35 8.99
CA ILE A 19 3.96 -3.40 7.64
C ILE A 19 4.83 -2.17 7.45
N LYS A 20 6.09 -2.36 7.09
CA LYS A 20 7.00 -1.25 6.83
C LYS A 20 6.86 -0.77 5.40
N VAL A 21 6.82 0.55 5.22
CA VAL A 21 6.78 1.17 3.91
C VAL A 21 8.10 1.87 3.67
N SER A 22 8.75 1.56 2.56
CA SER A 22 10.01 2.18 2.15
C SER A 22 9.85 2.82 0.79
N TYR A 23 10.38 4.04 0.65
CA TYR A 23 10.44 4.72 -0.64
C TYR A 23 11.87 4.62 -1.14
N GLU A 24 12.06 3.92 -2.25
CA GLU A 24 13.39 3.63 -2.76
C GLU A 24 13.44 3.82 -4.26
N ASN A 25 14.66 3.91 -4.79
CA ASN A 25 14.90 4.03 -6.21
C ASN A 25 14.97 2.62 -6.80
N ILE A 26 13.88 2.15 -7.36
CA ILE A 26 13.76 0.74 -7.77
C ILE A 26 14.33 0.46 -9.16
N GLY A 27 14.36 1.47 -10.02
CA GLY A 27 14.94 1.28 -11.36
C GLY A 27 14.01 0.67 -12.39
N GLY A 28 12.75 0.52 -12.09
CA GLY A 28 11.73 0.16 -13.08
C GLY A 28 11.49 -1.31 -13.34
N GLU A 29 12.33 -2.22 -12.85
CA GLU A 29 12.14 -3.65 -13.10
C GLU A 29 10.91 -4.22 -12.39
N LEU A 30 10.57 -3.65 -11.24
CA LEU A 30 9.43 -4.07 -10.44
C LEU A 30 8.24 -3.12 -10.59
N GLY A 31 8.23 -2.31 -11.65
CA GLY A 31 7.21 -1.29 -11.82
C GLY A 31 7.32 -0.23 -10.74
N ALA A 32 6.18 0.16 -10.13
CA ALA A 32 6.16 1.20 -9.10
C ALA A 32 6.47 0.67 -7.70
N GLY A 33 6.62 -0.65 -7.54
CA GLY A 33 6.94 -1.25 -6.26
C GLY A 33 6.10 -2.49 -5.98
N GLY A 34 6.14 -2.96 -4.75
CA GLY A 34 5.36 -4.13 -4.38
C GLY A 34 5.57 -4.58 -2.95
N LEU A 35 4.80 -5.58 -2.56
CA LEU A 35 4.88 -6.20 -1.24
C LEU A 35 5.97 -7.27 -1.25
N CYS A 36 6.80 -7.27 -0.23
CA CYS A 36 7.78 -8.33 -0.05
C CYS A 36 7.86 -8.72 1.42
N LYS A 37 8.51 -9.84 1.68
CA LYS A 37 8.71 -10.34 3.04
C LYS A 37 10.19 -10.52 3.27
N VAL A 38 10.73 -9.87 4.28
CA VAL A 38 12.15 -9.92 4.62
C VAL A 38 12.27 -10.35 6.07
N LYS A 39 12.92 -11.47 6.32
CA LYS A 39 13.14 -11.99 7.68
C LYS A 39 11.86 -12.08 8.50
N GLY A 40 10.77 -12.52 7.87
CA GLY A 40 9.48 -12.66 8.54
C GLY A 40 8.66 -11.38 8.63
N GLU A 41 9.19 -10.25 8.23
CA GLU A 41 8.47 -8.98 8.26
C GLU A 41 7.95 -8.61 6.87
N HIS A 42 6.70 -8.18 6.82
CA HIS A 42 6.14 -7.66 5.57
C HIS A 42 6.62 -6.24 5.34
N ARG A 43 6.97 -5.96 4.09
CA ARG A 43 7.46 -4.64 3.70
C ARG A 43 6.91 -4.28 2.34
N VAL A 44 6.50 -3.03 2.19
CA VAL A 44 6.08 -2.50 0.89
C VAL A 44 7.18 -1.56 0.42
N ILE A 45 7.73 -1.85 -0.75
CA ILE A 45 8.74 -1.00 -1.37
C ILE A 45 8.05 -0.22 -2.46
N VAL A 46 8.18 1.09 -2.42
CA VAL A 46 7.53 2.00 -3.38
C VAL A 46 8.60 2.82 -4.06
N ASP A 47 8.53 2.92 -5.39
CA ASP A 47 9.47 3.74 -6.13
C ASP A 47 9.22 5.21 -5.78
N LYS A 48 10.23 5.86 -5.24
CA LYS A 48 10.09 7.27 -4.83
C LYS A 48 9.85 8.21 -6.01
N ARG A 49 10.12 7.77 -7.23
CA ARG A 49 9.87 8.55 -8.44
C ARG A 49 8.48 8.32 -9.03
N ALA A 50 7.74 7.37 -8.48
CA ALA A 50 6.38 7.10 -8.96
C ALA A 50 5.48 8.32 -8.71
N THR A 51 4.44 8.44 -9.50
CA THR A 51 3.43 9.46 -9.25
C THR A 51 2.67 9.12 -7.98
N ASP A 52 1.99 10.11 -7.41
CA ASP A 52 1.18 9.88 -6.21
C ASP A 52 0.13 8.80 -6.47
N GLY A 53 -0.47 8.79 -7.67
CA GLY A 53 -1.45 7.76 -8.03
C GLY A 53 -0.85 6.37 -8.05
N GLU A 54 0.36 6.23 -8.59
CA GLU A 54 1.06 4.95 -8.60
C GLU A 54 1.42 4.49 -7.19
N LYS A 55 1.88 5.41 -6.36
CA LYS A 55 2.21 5.08 -4.96
C LYS A 55 0.98 4.60 -4.20
N VAL A 56 -0.15 5.29 -4.38
CA VAL A 56 -1.42 4.89 -3.77
C VAL A 56 -1.81 3.49 -4.24
N THR A 57 -1.69 3.22 -5.53
CA THR A 57 -2.04 1.91 -6.08
C THR A 57 -1.18 0.80 -5.49
N VAL A 58 0.12 1.01 -5.41
CA VAL A 58 1.04 0.02 -4.83
C VAL A 58 0.66 -0.29 -3.38
N LEU A 59 0.43 0.74 -2.58
CA LEU A 59 0.06 0.56 -1.18
C LEU A 59 -1.31 -0.11 -1.03
N ALA A 60 -2.29 0.31 -1.82
CA ALA A 60 -3.63 -0.27 -1.76
C ALA A 60 -3.61 -1.75 -2.15
N GLN A 61 -2.86 -2.11 -3.18
CA GLN A 61 -2.75 -3.51 -3.59
C GLN A 61 -2.06 -4.34 -2.51
N ALA A 62 -1.01 -3.82 -1.91
CA ALA A 62 -0.30 -4.52 -0.85
C ALA A 62 -1.20 -4.72 0.38
N LEU A 63 -1.86 -3.66 0.82
CA LEU A 63 -2.73 -3.73 1.99
C LEU A 63 -3.96 -4.61 1.75
N GLY A 64 -4.42 -4.68 0.51
CA GLY A 64 -5.54 -5.54 0.15
C GLY A 64 -5.28 -7.03 0.37
N ARG A 65 -4.04 -7.43 0.61
CA ARG A 65 -3.70 -8.82 0.91
C ARG A 65 -3.86 -9.17 2.38
N PHE A 66 -4.22 -8.21 3.22
CA PHE A 66 -4.33 -8.40 4.67
C PHE A 66 -5.75 -8.13 5.13
N PRO A 67 -6.18 -8.78 6.23
CA PRO A 67 -7.48 -8.44 6.83
C PRO A 67 -7.38 -7.07 7.51
N LEU A 68 -8.28 -6.17 7.15
CA LEU A 68 -8.25 -4.80 7.64
C LEU A 68 -9.55 -4.40 8.35
N GLU A 69 -10.37 -5.38 8.74
CA GLU A 69 -11.66 -5.10 9.39
C GLU A 69 -11.50 -4.37 10.72
N ASP A 70 -10.38 -4.62 11.39
CA ASP A 70 -10.09 -4.05 12.70
C ASP A 70 -9.35 -2.71 12.62
N VAL A 71 -9.09 -2.20 11.42
CA VAL A 71 -8.34 -0.97 11.25
C VAL A 71 -9.29 0.13 10.77
N PHE A 72 -9.27 1.25 11.48
CA PHE A 72 -10.06 2.41 11.10
C PHE A 72 -9.43 3.11 9.89
N MET A 73 -10.25 3.42 8.91
CA MET A 73 -9.84 4.23 7.76
C MET A 73 -11.09 4.86 7.15
N SER A 74 -10.89 5.90 6.34
CA SER A 74 -12.02 6.55 5.68
C SER A 74 -12.70 5.58 4.70
N GLU A 75 -13.96 5.85 4.39
CA GLU A 75 -14.71 5.04 3.44
C GLU A 75 -14.05 5.02 2.06
N ASP A 76 -13.53 6.16 1.63
CA ASP A 76 -12.87 6.26 0.33
C ASP A 76 -11.63 5.38 0.27
N THR A 77 -10.83 5.39 1.32
CA THR A 77 -9.63 4.57 1.38
C THR A 77 -9.99 3.09 1.45
N ARG A 78 -11.00 2.74 2.26
CA ARG A 78 -11.44 1.35 2.36
C ARG A 78 -11.97 0.83 1.02
N ALA A 79 -12.76 1.65 0.32
CA ALA A 79 -13.26 1.27 -1.00
C ALA A 79 -12.12 1.05 -1.99
N LEU A 80 -11.09 1.88 -1.94
CA LEU A 80 -9.93 1.75 -2.80
C LEU A 80 -9.19 0.45 -2.53
N VAL A 81 -8.93 0.14 -1.25
CA VAL A 81 -8.23 -1.09 -0.87
C VAL A 81 -9.05 -2.32 -1.30
N GLU A 82 -10.36 -2.30 -1.07
CA GLU A 82 -11.22 -3.42 -1.47
C GLU A 82 -11.23 -3.63 -2.97
N ARG A 83 -11.22 -2.53 -3.73
CA ARG A 83 -11.17 -2.59 -5.19
C ARG A 83 -9.85 -3.19 -5.70
N CYS A 84 -8.76 -2.94 -4.98
CA CYS A 84 -7.44 -3.45 -5.31
C CYS A 84 -7.17 -4.84 -4.74
N ARG A 85 -8.08 -5.36 -3.90
CA ARG A 85 -7.90 -6.67 -3.27
C ARG A 85 -7.89 -7.77 -4.34
N PRO A 86 -6.89 -8.67 -4.31
CA PRO A 86 -6.86 -9.74 -5.30
C PRO A 86 -8.09 -10.63 -5.13
N LYS A 87 -8.68 -11.04 -6.26
CA LYS A 87 -9.80 -11.97 -6.23
C LYS A 87 -9.28 -13.35 -5.84
N SER A 88 -9.88 -13.93 -4.82
CA SER A 88 -9.58 -15.31 -4.49
C SER A 88 -10.18 -16.17 -5.59
N GLY A 89 -9.33 -16.87 -6.27
CA GLY A 89 -9.75 -17.74 -7.38
C GLY A 89 -10.51 -18.93 -6.90
#